data_3b84fd981e347b7a7577d52d29943af0
#
_entry.id   3b84fd981e347b7a7577d52d29943af0
#
_cell.length_a   1.000
_cell.length_b   1.000
_cell.length_c   1.000
_cell.angle_alpha   90.00
_cell.angle_beta   90.00
_cell.angle_gamma   90.00
#
_symmetry.space_group_name_H-M   'P 1'
#
loop_
_entity.id
_entity.type
_entity.pdbx_description
1 polymer ?
#
loop_
_entity_poly.entity_id
_entity_poly.type
_entity_poly.pdbx_seq_one_letter_code
_entity_poly.pdbx_strand_id
1 'polypeptide(L)'
;IQGAYSVELTVKTSLGDKTGPDCVKTFNIPAPEMCPQNPSLLKSSPECQPCPGDTTLWIKDEKCKASVVLTKTASNITQDEVDATKTTAQASDKIIYTLEIANHGKAPADVTPTELLDDIVEYATVADAGGGTYNSATKTLTWPTVTLKPGEKQTRLFTVQMVKEIPAMGTGTSDRTSYDCKMINVFGNAVEINVDCPIQKQVVEQTVAQLPHTGPRENMLYAGVVFAVVAYFYARTREIKKEVR
;
A
#
# COMPACT_ATOMS: atom_id res chain seq x y z
N ILE A 1 -30.69 -5.48 -49.36
CA ILE A 1 -30.34 -5.05 -50.71
C ILE A 1 -30.96 -3.69 -50.93
N GLN A 2 -30.14 -2.72 -51.30
CA GLN A 2 -30.58 -1.36 -51.64
C GLN A 2 -31.05 -1.30 -53.09
N GLY A 3 -32.09 -0.54 -53.40
CA GLY A 3 -32.52 -0.31 -54.79
C GLY A 3 -33.98 0.03 -54.91
N ALA A 4 -34.35 0.36 -56.14
CA ALA A 4 -35.73 0.52 -56.55
C ALA A 4 -36.27 -0.88 -56.94
N TYR A 5 -37.39 -1.22 -56.36
CA TYR A 5 -38.06 -2.48 -56.61
C TYR A 5 -39.45 -2.19 -57.17
N SER A 6 -39.91 -3.01 -58.09
CA SER A 6 -41.28 -2.98 -58.59
C SER A 6 -41.95 -4.34 -58.27
N VAL A 7 -43.16 -4.25 -57.78
CA VAL A 7 -44.04 -5.42 -57.61
C VAL A 7 -45.18 -5.28 -58.64
N GLU A 8 -45.29 -6.25 -59.50
CA GLU A 8 -46.36 -6.36 -60.49
C GLU A 8 -47.39 -7.40 -60.06
N LEU A 9 -48.66 -6.99 -59.96
CA LEU A 9 -49.75 -7.91 -59.67
C LEU A 9 -50.36 -8.37 -60.99
N THR A 10 -50.32 -9.66 -61.21
CA THR A 10 -51.03 -10.28 -62.34
C THR A 10 -52.30 -10.92 -61.84
N VAL A 11 -53.42 -10.45 -62.32
CA VAL A 11 -54.71 -11.03 -62.00
C VAL A 11 -55.08 -12.07 -63.07
N LYS A 12 -55.17 -13.33 -62.71
CA LYS A 12 -55.58 -14.40 -63.59
C LYS A 12 -57.09 -14.52 -63.63
N THR A 13 -57.67 -14.45 -64.82
CA THR A 13 -59.13 -14.59 -64.99
C THR A 13 -59.41 -15.62 -66.06
N SER A 14 -60.65 -16.11 -66.16
CA SER A 14 -61.10 -17.04 -67.23
C SER A 14 -61.03 -16.44 -68.65
N LEU A 15 -60.83 -15.13 -68.76
CA LEU A 15 -60.70 -14.39 -70.01
C LEU A 15 -59.25 -14.01 -70.35
N GLY A 16 -58.28 -14.55 -69.61
CA GLY A 16 -56.83 -14.28 -69.74
C GLY A 16 -56.28 -13.48 -68.55
N ASP A 17 -54.92 -13.41 -68.52
CA ASP A 17 -54.24 -12.67 -67.49
C ASP A 17 -54.39 -11.15 -67.73
N LYS A 18 -54.67 -10.41 -66.66
CA LYS A 18 -54.76 -8.95 -66.65
C LYS A 18 -53.54 -8.39 -65.90
N THR A 19 -52.70 -7.65 -66.61
CA THR A 19 -51.64 -6.79 -66.09
C THR A 19 -51.86 -5.37 -66.62
N GLY A 20 -51.43 -4.35 -65.90
CA GLY A 20 -51.54 -2.98 -66.31
C GLY A 20 -50.69 -2.05 -65.42
N PRO A 21 -50.51 -0.79 -65.85
CA PRO A 21 -49.68 0.17 -65.09
C PRO A 21 -50.17 0.41 -63.67
N ASP A 22 -51.46 0.27 -63.46
CA ASP A 22 -52.06 0.41 -62.11
C ASP A 22 -51.79 -0.78 -61.20
N CYS A 23 -51.32 -1.90 -61.78
CA CYS A 23 -50.95 -3.13 -61.05
C CYS A 23 -49.48 -3.12 -60.63
N VAL A 24 -48.71 -2.10 -61.02
CA VAL A 24 -47.29 -1.99 -60.70
C VAL A 24 -47.12 -0.96 -59.59
N LYS A 25 -46.54 -1.40 -58.47
CA LYS A 25 -46.10 -0.48 -57.39
C LYS A 25 -44.59 -0.49 -57.33
N THR A 26 -43.99 0.67 -57.47
CA THR A 26 -42.59 0.90 -57.20
C THR A 26 -42.38 1.40 -55.80
N PHE A 27 -41.42 0.85 -55.09
CA PHE A 27 -40.94 1.32 -53.82
C PHE A 27 -39.42 1.35 -53.79
N ASN A 28 -38.89 2.31 -53.09
CA ASN A 28 -37.43 2.43 -52.94
C ASN A 28 -37.04 1.98 -51.53
N ILE A 29 -36.14 1.04 -51.45
CA ILE A 29 -35.52 0.64 -50.20
C ILE A 29 -34.29 1.51 -50.00
N PRO A 30 -34.32 2.44 -48.99
CA PRO A 30 -33.16 3.28 -48.73
C PRO A 30 -31.95 2.46 -48.32
N ALA A 31 -30.77 3.02 -48.52
CA ALA A 31 -29.56 2.43 -48.05
C ALA A 31 -29.67 2.24 -46.52
N PRO A 32 -29.19 1.09 -45.99
CA PRO A 32 -29.15 0.91 -44.54
C PRO A 32 -28.27 1.97 -43.92
N GLU A 33 -28.77 2.61 -42.83
CA GLU A 33 -27.96 3.52 -42.06
C GLU A 33 -26.82 2.80 -41.38
N MET A 34 -25.61 3.28 -41.58
CA MET A 34 -24.41 2.71 -40.98
C MET A 34 -24.10 3.38 -39.65
N CYS A 35 -23.41 2.68 -38.78
CA CYS A 35 -22.97 3.18 -37.48
C CYS A 35 -21.97 4.34 -37.69
N PRO A 36 -22.20 5.54 -37.13
CA PRO A 36 -21.31 6.68 -37.33
C PRO A 36 -19.88 6.43 -36.82
N GLN A 37 -19.73 5.65 -35.76
CA GLN A 37 -18.44 5.35 -35.15
C GLN A 37 -17.74 4.13 -35.75
N ASN A 38 -18.51 3.28 -36.46
CA ASN A 38 -17.97 2.11 -37.15
C ASN A 38 -18.78 1.81 -38.43
N PRO A 39 -18.36 2.29 -39.60
CA PRO A 39 -19.09 2.13 -40.86
C PRO A 39 -19.25 0.67 -41.31
N SER A 40 -18.61 -0.29 -40.66
CA SER A 40 -18.79 -1.71 -40.93
C SER A 40 -20.03 -2.30 -40.23
N LEU A 41 -20.68 -1.57 -39.36
CA LEU A 41 -21.87 -1.98 -38.62
C LEU A 41 -23.12 -1.21 -39.06
N LEU A 42 -24.27 -1.86 -38.99
CA LEU A 42 -25.55 -1.19 -39.10
C LEU A 42 -25.82 -0.32 -37.87
N LYS A 43 -26.45 0.83 -38.07
CA LYS A 43 -26.88 1.73 -36.99
C LYS A 43 -27.84 1.03 -36.00
N SER A 44 -28.61 0.07 -36.48
CA SER A 44 -29.53 -0.74 -35.68
C SER A 44 -28.84 -1.87 -34.89
N SER A 45 -27.55 -2.08 -35.11
CA SER A 45 -26.77 -3.10 -34.37
C SER A 45 -26.68 -2.70 -32.89
N PRO A 46 -26.91 -3.64 -31.94
CA PRO A 46 -26.70 -3.38 -30.53
C PRO A 46 -25.23 -3.03 -30.20
N GLU A 47 -24.31 -3.35 -31.10
CA GLU A 47 -22.89 -3.00 -30.97
C GLU A 47 -22.58 -1.58 -31.47
N CYS A 48 -23.53 -0.93 -32.19
CA CYS A 48 -23.37 0.47 -32.62
C CYS A 48 -23.60 1.43 -31.46
N GLN A 49 -22.63 1.48 -30.55
CA GLN A 49 -22.66 2.37 -29.41
C GLN A 49 -21.43 3.26 -29.38
N PRO A 50 -21.58 4.55 -29.05
CA PRO A 50 -20.44 5.44 -28.85
C PRO A 50 -19.71 5.08 -27.55
N CYS A 51 -18.43 5.43 -27.49
CA CYS A 51 -17.66 5.37 -26.27
C CYS A 51 -18.19 6.37 -25.24
N PRO A 52 -18.46 5.98 -23.97
CA PRO A 52 -19.09 6.85 -22.98
C PRO A 52 -18.36 8.17 -22.70
N GLY A 53 -17.03 8.17 -22.77
CA GLY A 53 -16.20 9.37 -22.55
C GLY A 53 -15.77 10.09 -23.81
N ASP A 54 -16.12 9.56 -25.00
CA ASP A 54 -15.82 10.20 -26.29
C ASP A 54 -16.73 9.65 -27.39
N THR A 55 -17.82 10.36 -27.63
CA THR A 55 -18.85 9.92 -28.57
C THR A 55 -18.40 9.84 -30.05
N THR A 56 -17.20 10.32 -30.36
CA THR A 56 -16.60 10.17 -31.70
C THR A 56 -15.99 8.80 -31.92
N LEU A 57 -15.71 8.07 -30.84
CA LEU A 57 -15.15 6.73 -30.86
C LEU A 57 -16.25 5.67 -30.73
N TRP A 58 -15.99 4.51 -31.30
CA TRP A 58 -16.80 3.32 -31.06
C TRP A 58 -16.50 2.68 -29.71
N ILE A 59 -17.52 2.06 -29.07
CA ILE A 59 -17.38 1.42 -27.74
C ILE A 59 -16.26 0.36 -27.66
N LYS A 60 -15.98 -0.33 -28.78
CA LYS A 60 -14.92 -1.32 -28.88
C LYS A 60 -13.62 -0.78 -29.52
N ASP A 61 -13.52 0.52 -29.73
CA ASP A 61 -12.27 1.15 -30.19
C ASP A 61 -11.17 0.98 -29.14
N GLU A 62 -9.95 0.72 -29.60
CA GLU A 62 -8.80 0.55 -28.69
C GLU A 62 -8.54 1.77 -27.82
N LYS A 63 -8.97 2.95 -28.24
CA LYS A 63 -8.88 4.20 -27.49
C LYS A 63 -10.01 4.37 -26.49
N CYS A 64 -11.07 3.57 -26.57
CA CYS A 64 -12.18 3.56 -25.62
C CYS A 64 -11.84 2.62 -24.45
N LYS A 65 -10.87 3.01 -23.64
CA LYS A 65 -10.43 2.26 -22.45
C LYS A 65 -10.56 3.07 -21.18
N ALA A 66 -10.74 2.39 -20.07
CA ALA A 66 -10.59 2.99 -18.76
C ALA A 66 -9.11 3.27 -18.46
N SER A 67 -8.84 4.31 -17.69
CA SER A 67 -7.51 4.63 -17.18
C SER A 67 -7.62 5.08 -15.73
N VAL A 68 -7.47 4.14 -14.82
CA VAL A 68 -7.61 4.39 -13.38
C VAL A 68 -6.28 4.83 -12.82
N VAL A 69 -6.28 5.97 -12.14
CA VAL A 69 -5.14 6.50 -11.38
C VAL A 69 -5.50 6.45 -9.90
N LEU A 70 -4.60 5.93 -9.12
CA LEU A 70 -4.72 5.81 -7.67
C LEU A 70 -3.72 6.77 -7.02
N THR A 71 -4.15 7.53 -6.02
CA THR A 71 -3.27 8.40 -5.24
C THR A 71 -3.60 8.32 -3.76
N LYS A 72 -2.58 8.51 -2.94
CA LYS A 72 -2.66 8.42 -1.48
C LYS A 72 -1.97 9.60 -0.83
N THR A 73 -2.60 10.11 0.23
CA THR A 73 -2.01 11.08 1.15
C THR A 73 -2.28 10.65 2.59
N ALA A 74 -1.53 11.21 3.53
CA ALA A 74 -1.74 10.98 4.95
C ALA A 74 -1.58 12.29 5.74
N SER A 75 -2.45 12.48 6.74
CA SER A 75 -2.41 13.62 7.65
C SER A 75 -2.39 13.15 9.09
N ASN A 76 -1.49 13.71 9.90
CA ASN A 76 -1.47 13.49 11.34
C ASN A 76 -2.40 14.48 12.01
N ILE A 77 -3.60 14.02 12.39
CA ILE A 77 -4.63 14.87 12.98
C ILE A 77 -4.39 15.18 14.47
N THR A 78 -3.47 14.49 15.11
CA THR A 78 -3.05 14.79 16.50
C THR A 78 -2.02 15.91 16.52
N GLN A 79 -1.31 16.11 15.42
CA GLN A 79 -0.30 17.15 15.22
C GLN A 79 -0.80 18.25 14.26
N ASP A 80 -1.96 18.84 14.54
CA ASP A 80 -2.55 19.97 13.80
C ASP A 80 -2.82 19.68 12.29
N GLU A 81 -3.23 18.45 11.94
CA GLU A 81 -3.57 18.02 10.58
C GLU A 81 -2.43 18.19 9.56
N VAL A 82 -1.19 18.19 9.99
CA VAL A 82 -0.04 18.30 9.09
C VAL A 82 0.13 17.06 8.23
N ASP A 83 0.74 17.26 7.06
CA ASP A 83 1.18 16.18 6.18
C ASP A 83 2.07 15.21 6.96
N ALA A 84 1.56 13.99 7.19
CA ALA A 84 2.22 13.00 8.03
C ALA A 84 3.59 12.54 7.48
N THR A 85 3.85 12.75 6.18
CA THR A 85 5.15 12.43 5.56
C THR A 85 6.25 13.44 5.94
N LYS A 86 5.88 14.58 6.51
CA LYS A 86 6.78 15.67 6.91
C LYS A 86 6.99 15.75 8.42
N THR A 87 6.34 14.86 9.17
CA THR A 87 6.43 14.79 10.62
C THR A 87 6.88 13.41 11.06
N THR A 88 7.22 13.27 12.34
CA THR A 88 7.48 11.97 12.95
C THR A 88 6.27 11.60 13.80
N ALA A 89 5.65 10.45 13.51
CA ALA A 89 4.50 9.95 14.25
C ALA A 89 4.93 9.51 15.65
N GLN A 90 4.17 9.93 16.65
CA GLN A 90 4.41 9.66 18.06
C GLN A 90 3.40 8.65 18.62
N ALA A 91 3.68 8.12 19.80
CA ALA A 91 2.76 7.24 20.49
C ALA A 91 1.37 7.86 20.64
N SER A 92 0.33 7.09 20.35
CA SER A 92 -1.08 7.50 20.39
C SER A 92 -1.51 8.53 19.34
N ASP A 93 -0.65 8.94 18.41
CA ASP A 93 -1.06 9.79 17.30
C ASP A 93 -2.14 9.11 16.46
N LYS A 94 -3.01 9.93 15.86
CA LYS A 94 -4.01 9.51 14.89
C LYS A 94 -3.64 10.02 13.50
N ILE A 95 -3.58 9.11 12.56
CA ILE A 95 -3.24 9.41 11.17
C ILE A 95 -4.42 9.02 10.29
N ILE A 96 -4.89 9.96 9.49
CA ILE A 96 -5.90 9.73 8.45
C ILE A 96 -5.18 9.54 7.13
N TYR A 97 -5.45 8.42 6.47
CA TYR A 97 -5.07 8.17 5.09
C TYR A 97 -6.24 8.50 4.17
N THR A 98 -5.95 9.23 3.12
CA THR A 98 -6.90 9.59 2.06
C THR A 98 -6.49 8.91 0.77
N LEU A 99 -7.37 8.08 0.21
CA LEU A 99 -7.20 7.37 -1.04
C LEU A 99 -8.08 8.05 -2.10
N GLU A 100 -7.51 8.54 -3.17
CA GLU A 100 -8.26 9.03 -4.34
C GLU A 100 -8.13 8.00 -5.47
N ILE A 101 -9.26 7.68 -6.09
CA ILE A 101 -9.38 6.78 -7.23
C ILE A 101 -10.04 7.59 -8.34
N ALA A 102 -9.32 7.83 -9.44
CA ALA A 102 -9.81 8.65 -10.54
C ALA A 102 -9.77 7.88 -11.87
N ASN A 103 -10.85 7.92 -12.64
CA ASN A 103 -10.86 7.35 -13.99
C ASN A 103 -10.65 8.47 -15.03
N HIS A 104 -9.42 8.57 -15.54
CA HIS A 104 -9.04 9.50 -16.62
C HIS A 104 -9.27 8.93 -18.03
N GLY A 105 -9.79 7.71 -18.11
CA GLY A 105 -10.07 7.03 -19.37
C GLY A 105 -11.39 7.47 -20.01
N LYS A 106 -11.75 6.79 -21.09
CA LYS A 106 -12.95 7.05 -21.89
C LYS A 106 -14.03 5.98 -21.71
N ALA A 107 -13.72 4.88 -21.03
CA ALA A 107 -14.66 3.82 -20.67
C ALA A 107 -14.86 3.78 -19.15
N PRO A 108 -15.99 3.28 -18.65
CA PRO A 108 -16.18 3.03 -17.22
C PRO A 108 -15.20 2.00 -16.70
N ALA A 109 -14.88 2.07 -15.41
CA ALA A 109 -14.03 1.11 -14.70
C ALA A 109 -14.68 0.67 -13.41
N ASP A 110 -14.74 -0.65 -13.18
CA ASP A 110 -15.07 -1.21 -11.88
C ASP A 110 -13.78 -1.34 -11.06
N VAL A 111 -13.76 -0.77 -9.87
CA VAL A 111 -12.60 -0.76 -8.96
C VAL A 111 -13.04 -1.24 -7.59
N THR A 112 -12.32 -2.20 -7.06
CA THR A 112 -12.42 -2.62 -5.65
C THR A 112 -11.20 -2.08 -4.91
N PRO A 113 -11.32 -0.95 -4.18
CA PRO A 113 -10.20 -0.39 -3.46
C PRO A 113 -9.73 -1.36 -2.38
N THR A 114 -8.44 -1.63 -2.35
CA THR A 114 -7.83 -2.56 -1.39
C THR A 114 -6.48 -2.03 -0.95
N GLU A 115 -6.24 -2.06 0.35
CA GLU A 115 -5.02 -1.61 1.01
C GLU A 115 -4.37 -2.76 1.77
N LEU A 116 -3.08 -2.94 1.61
CA LEU A 116 -2.29 -3.83 2.44
C LEU A 116 -1.62 -3.00 3.54
N LEU A 117 -1.93 -3.30 4.80
CA LEU A 117 -1.53 -2.52 5.97
C LEU A 117 -0.44 -3.22 6.80
N ASP A 118 0.31 -4.17 6.22
CA ASP A 118 1.30 -4.98 6.92
C ASP A 118 2.32 -4.13 7.69
N ASP A 119 2.87 -3.12 7.07
CA ASP A 119 3.86 -2.20 7.63
C ASP A 119 3.24 -1.19 8.62
N ILE A 120 2.04 -0.70 8.31
CA ILE A 120 1.31 0.22 9.19
C ILE A 120 0.96 -0.44 10.53
N VAL A 121 0.50 -1.70 10.50
CA VAL A 121 0.02 -2.38 11.73
C VAL A 121 1.15 -2.90 12.61
N GLU A 122 2.39 -2.68 12.26
CA GLU A 122 3.53 -2.86 13.16
C GLU A 122 3.54 -1.78 14.26
N TYR A 123 3.14 -0.56 13.91
CA TYR A 123 3.17 0.59 14.81
C TYR A 123 1.80 1.15 15.16
N ALA A 124 0.75 0.75 14.45
CA ALA A 124 -0.58 1.31 14.63
C ALA A 124 -1.69 0.25 14.57
N THR A 125 -2.87 0.63 15.01
CA THR A 125 -4.10 -0.17 14.89
C THR A 125 -5.08 0.57 14.00
N VAL A 126 -5.92 -0.17 13.25
CA VAL A 126 -7.02 0.44 12.47
C VAL A 126 -8.07 0.94 13.45
N ALA A 127 -8.19 2.27 13.58
CA ALA A 127 -9.15 2.91 14.45
C ALA A 127 -10.51 3.12 13.77
N ASP A 128 -10.50 3.42 12.45
CA ASP A 128 -11.68 3.55 11.63
C ASP A 128 -11.36 3.04 10.21
N ALA A 129 -12.14 2.09 9.74
CA ALA A 129 -12.00 1.50 8.41
C ALA A 129 -12.63 2.36 7.28
N GLY A 130 -13.34 3.46 7.62
CA GLY A 130 -13.95 4.37 6.64
C GLY A 130 -14.95 3.69 5.70
N GLY A 131 -15.75 2.78 6.24
CA GLY A 131 -16.72 1.96 5.46
C GLY A 131 -16.11 0.77 4.72
N GLY A 132 -14.82 0.50 4.91
CA GLY A 132 -14.15 -0.73 4.46
C GLY A 132 -14.26 -1.86 5.48
N THR A 133 -13.82 -3.04 5.07
CA THR A 133 -13.71 -4.23 5.93
C THR A 133 -12.23 -4.56 6.14
N TYR A 134 -11.77 -4.51 7.38
CA TYR A 134 -10.41 -4.89 7.74
C TYR A 134 -10.32 -6.38 8.11
N ASN A 135 -9.44 -7.10 7.43
CA ASN A 135 -9.08 -8.48 7.75
C ASN A 135 -7.72 -8.50 8.46
N SER A 136 -7.73 -8.78 9.76
CA SER A 136 -6.51 -8.80 10.58
C SER A 136 -5.56 -9.95 10.25
N ALA A 137 -6.06 -11.07 9.71
CA ALA A 137 -5.21 -12.21 9.33
C ALA A 137 -4.37 -11.93 8.08
N THR A 138 -4.93 -11.20 7.13
CA THR A 138 -4.24 -10.79 5.89
C THR A 138 -3.73 -9.36 5.96
N LYS A 139 -4.02 -8.64 7.07
CA LYS A 139 -3.71 -7.21 7.24
C LYS A 139 -4.22 -6.33 6.09
N THR A 140 -5.35 -6.71 5.50
CA THR A 140 -5.90 -6.08 4.31
C THR A 140 -7.19 -5.33 4.64
N LEU A 141 -7.32 -4.10 4.15
CA LEU A 141 -8.52 -3.28 4.24
C LEU A 141 -9.14 -3.16 2.84
N THR A 142 -10.40 -3.55 2.69
CA THR A 142 -11.10 -3.61 1.40
C THR A 142 -12.44 -2.87 1.48
N TRP A 143 -12.74 -2.06 0.47
CA TRP A 143 -14.02 -1.36 0.31
C TRP A 143 -14.88 -2.04 -0.76
N PRO A 144 -16.21 -1.77 -0.76
CA PRO A 144 -17.07 -2.22 -1.84
C PRO A 144 -16.61 -1.74 -3.21
N THR A 145 -16.81 -2.58 -4.22
CA THR A 145 -16.55 -2.22 -5.62
C THR A 145 -17.36 -1.01 -6.02
N VAL A 146 -16.75 -0.09 -6.74
CA VAL A 146 -17.39 1.10 -7.31
C VAL A 146 -17.15 1.15 -8.80
N THR A 147 -18.18 1.55 -9.57
CA THR A 147 -18.06 1.81 -11.00
C THR A 147 -17.78 3.29 -11.20
N LEU A 148 -16.62 3.63 -11.75
CA LEU A 148 -16.21 4.99 -12.07
C LEU A 148 -16.48 5.28 -13.54
N LYS A 149 -17.33 6.25 -13.83
CA LYS A 149 -17.52 6.79 -15.18
C LYS A 149 -16.26 7.54 -15.64
N PRO A 150 -16.12 7.79 -16.96
CA PRO A 150 -15.08 8.68 -17.46
C PRO A 150 -15.06 10.03 -16.76
N GLY A 151 -13.90 10.42 -16.24
CA GLY A 151 -13.68 11.65 -15.47
C GLY A 151 -14.17 11.64 -14.02
N GLU A 152 -14.76 10.53 -13.55
CA GLU A 152 -15.25 10.41 -12.18
C GLU A 152 -14.11 10.09 -11.20
N LYS A 153 -14.27 10.63 -9.99
CA LYS A 153 -13.36 10.39 -8.86
C LYS A 153 -14.14 9.88 -7.66
N GLN A 154 -13.51 9.03 -6.88
CA GLN A 154 -13.99 8.55 -5.59
C GLN A 154 -12.89 8.66 -4.55
N THR A 155 -13.28 8.99 -3.32
CA THR A 155 -12.36 9.06 -2.19
C THR A 155 -12.73 8.03 -1.14
N ARG A 156 -11.73 7.41 -0.53
CA ARG A 156 -11.87 6.57 0.66
C ARG A 156 -10.94 7.09 1.74
N LEU A 157 -11.40 7.00 2.95
CA LEU A 157 -10.64 7.42 4.13
C LEU A 157 -10.52 6.23 5.07
N PHE A 158 -9.40 6.12 5.75
CA PHE A 158 -9.29 5.26 6.94
C PHE A 158 -8.37 5.91 7.94
N THR A 159 -8.60 5.61 9.22
CA THR A 159 -7.83 6.19 10.32
C THR A 159 -7.10 5.07 11.05
N VAL A 160 -5.85 5.30 11.33
CA VAL A 160 -5.06 4.46 12.23
C VAL A 160 -4.67 5.24 13.47
N GLN A 161 -4.50 4.53 14.58
CA GLN A 161 -3.98 5.08 15.81
C GLN A 161 -2.68 4.38 16.18
N MET A 162 -1.62 5.17 16.37
CA MET A 162 -0.33 4.68 16.84
C MET A 162 -0.49 3.97 18.18
N VAL A 163 0.26 2.89 18.38
CA VAL A 163 0.28 2.19 19.65
C VAL A 163 0.81 3.09 20.78
N LYS A 164 0.42 2.81 22.02
CA LYS A 164 0.87 3.58 23.18
C LYS A 164 2.35 3.37 23.50
N GLU A 165 2.84 2.17 23.24
CA GLU A 165 4.22 1.78 23.42
C GLU A 165 4.78 1.38 22.06
N ILE A 166 5.53 2.30 21.44
CA ILE A 166 6.14 2.06 20.13
C ILE A 166 7.26 1.04 20.29
N PRO A 167 7.28 -0.04 19.49
CA PRO A 167 8.36 -1.01 19.50
C PRO A 167 9.71 -0.36 19.18
N ALA A 168 10.77 -0.80 19.86
CA ALA A 168 12.12 -0.36 19.52
C ALA A 168 12.52 -0.91 18.14
N MET A 169 13.36 -0.14 17.44
CA MET A 169 13.91 -0.56 16.15
C MET A 169 14.66 -1.90 16.29
N GLY A 170 14.32 -2.86 15.43
CA GLY A 170 15.07 -4.10 15.32
C GLY A 170 16.47 -3.87 14.74
N THR A 171 17.40 -4.77 15.05
CA THR A 171 18.70 -4.81 14.37
C THR A 171 18.55 -5.60 13.08
N GLY A 172 18.58 -4.95 11.92
CA GLY A 172 18.45 -5.62 10.62
C GLY A 172 18.31 -4.65 9.46
N THR A 173 18.23 -5.20 8.26
CA THR A 173 17.86 -4.44 7.07
C THR A 173 16.38 -4.09 7.11
N SER A 174 16.06 -2.83 6.83
CA SER A 174 14.68 -2.38 6.66
C SER A 174 14.01 -3.17 5.54
N ASP A 175 12.86 -3.77 5.85
CA ASP A 175 11.95 -4.38 4.90
C ASP A 175 10.51 -4.15 5.36
N ARG A 176 9.51 -4.55 4.55
CA ARG A 176 8.09 -4.32 4.83
C ARG A 176 7.54 -5.04 6.07
N THR A 177 8.36 -5.84 6.71
CA THR A 177 8.00 -6.64 7.89
C THR A 177 8.95 -6.41 9.05
N SER A 178 9.86 -5.44 8.96
CA SER A 178 10.83 -5.10 9.99
C SER A 178 10.43 -3.84 10.74
N TYR A 179 10.57 -3.84 12.06
CA TYR A 179 10.41 -2.67 12.91
C TYR A 179 11.58 -1.69 12.68
N ASP A 180 11.48 -0.91 11.60
CA ASP A 180 12.54 0.01 11.13
C ASP A 180 12.27 1.48 11.43
N CYS A 181 11.23 1.76 12.23
CA CYS A 181 10.75 3.10 12.59
C CYS A 181 10.19 3.90 11.42
N LYS A 182 9.62 3.19 10.46
CA LYS A 182 8.92 3.74 9.32
C LYS A 182 7.62 2.98 9.08
N MET A 183 6.65 3.67 8.53
CA MET A 183 5.44 3.07 7.96
C MET A 183 5.39 3.42 6.48
N ILE A 184 5.59 2.43 5.61
CA ILE A 184 5.53 2.59 4.16
C ILE A 184 4.29 1.90 3.64
N ASN A 185 3.46 2.62 2.92
CA ASN A 185 2.26 2.05 2.35
C ASN A 185 2.03 2.59 0.93
N VAL A 186 1.53 1.73 0.03
CA VAL A 186 1.44 2.03 -1.40
C VAL A 186 0.00 1.90 -1.89
N PHE A 187 -0.52 3.00 -2.50
CA PHE A 187 -1.77 3.01 -3.25
C PHE A 187 -1.59 3.94 -4.46
N GLY A 188 -1.09 3.39 -5.57
CA GLY A 188 -0.62 4.18 -6.72
C GLY A 188 0.73 4.85 -6.45
N ASN A 189 0.80 5.72 -5.45
CA ASN A 189 2.05 6.27 -4.91
C ASN A 189 2.36 5.69 -3.51
N ALA A 190 3.62 5.75 -3.12
CA ALA A 190 4.06 5.41 -1.77
C ALA A 190 3.85 6.61 -0.82
N VAL A 191 3.43 6.32 0.39
CA VAL A 191 3.41 7.24 1.54
C VAL A 191 4.32 6.64 2.59
N GLU A 192 5.37 7.36 2.97
CA GLU A 192 6.33 6.99 4.01
C GLU A 192 6.19 7.95 5.19
N ILE A 193 6.03 7.40 6.39
CA ILE A 193 5.88 8.14 7.65
C ILE A 193 6.93 7.65 8.62
N ASN A 194 7.76 8.55 9.13
CA ASN A 194 8.73 8.23 10.18
C ASN A 194 8.00 8.02 11.51
N VAL A 195 8.49 7.10 12.32
CA VAL A 195 7.95 6.77 13.64
C VAL A 195 8.99 7.08 14.72
N ASP A 196 8.57 7.71 15.82
CA ASP A 196 9.42 8.04 16.96
C ASP A 196 9.69 6.78 17.82
N CYS A 197 10.63 5.96 17.36
CA CYS A 197 10.98 4.74 18.06
C CYS A 197 11.94 4.99 19.22
N PRO A 198 11.76 4.28 20.35
CA PRO A 198 12.72 4.35 21.45
C PRO A 198 14.08 3.79 21.00
N ILE A 199 15.14 4.47 21.41
CA ILE A 199 16.51 4.00 21.19
C ILE A 199 16.69 2.71 21.99
N GLN A 200 17.12 1.63 21.34
CA GLN A 200 17.53 0.43 22.07
C GLN A 200 18.63 0.81 23.06
N LYS A 201 18.39 0.61 24.34
CA LYS A 201 19.48 0.63 25.32
C LYS A 201 20.45 -0.49 24.92
N GLN A 202 21.55 -0.12 24.28
CA GLN A 202 22.70 -1.01 24.27
C GLN A 202 23.08 -1.21 25.75
N VAL A 203 22.77 -2.35 26.31
CA VAL A 203 23.45 -2.83 27.49
C VAL A 203 24.88 -3.06 27.05
N VAL A 204 25.70 -2.01 27.13
CA VAL A 204 27.15 -2.19 27.18
C VAL A 204 27.33 -2.99 28.47
N GLU A 205 27.42 -4.31 28.36
CA GLU A 205 28.09 -5.08 29.39
C GLU A 205 29.47 -4.42 29.51
N GLN A 206 29.59 -3.51 30.47
CA GLN A 206 30.88 -3.20 30.98
C GLN A 206 31.41 -4.54 31.44
N THR A 207 32.28 -5.15 30.64
CA THR A 207 33.18 -6.14 31.13
C THR A 207 33.83 -5.47 32.32
N VAL A 208 33.32 -5.82 33.51
CA VAL A 208 33.92 -5.42 34.78
C VAL A 208 35.38 -5.85 34.62
N ALA A 209 36.24 -4.87 34.39
CA ALA A 209 37.68 -5.13 34.36
C ALA A 209 37.94 -5.97 35.59
N GLN A 210 38.37 -7.20 35.37
CA GLN A 210 38.60 -8.16 36.48
C GLN A 210 39.30 -7.37 37.58
N LEU A 211 38.63 -7.29 38.74
CA LEU A 211 39.27 -6.80 39.93
C LEU A 211 40.65 -7.46 39.98
N PRO A 212 41.74 -6.71 40.24
CA PRO A 212 43.06 -7.28 40.33
C PRO A 212 42.95 -8.52 41.22
N HIS A 213 43.42 -9.66 40.72
CA HIS A 213 43.42 -10.91 41.46
C HIS A 213 44.29 -10.74 42.70
N THR A 214 43.74 -10.20 43.76
CA THR A 214 44.31 -10.31 45.11
C THR A 214 43.95 -11.69 45.64
N GLY A 215 44.49 -12.71 44.96
CA GLY A 215 44.30 -14.07 45.38
C GLY A 215 45.18 -14.40 46.58
N PRO A 216 44.85 -15.46 47.36
CA PRO A 216 45.59 -15.87 48.55
C PRO A 216 47.09 -16.14 48.30
N ARG A 217 47.48 -16.36 47.02
CA ARG A 217 48.86 -16.62 46.64
C ARG A 217 49.80 -15.41 46.76
N GLU A 218 49.36 -14.22 46.42
CA GLU A 218 50.18 -13.01 46.52
C GLU A 218 50.33 -12.58 47.99
N ASN A 219 49.29 -12.71 48.79
CA ASN A 219 49.36 -12.43 50.22
C ASN A 219 50.27 -13.43 50.95
N MET A 220 50.40 -14.70 50.49
CA MET A 220 51.33 -15.66 51.04
C MET A 220 52.79 -15.26 50.74
N LEU A 221 53.08 -14.72 49.57
CA LEU A 221 54.43 -14.26 49.24
C LEU A 221 54.84 -13.08 50.13
N TYR A 222 53.99 -12.12 50.34
CA TYR A 222 54.25 -10.99 51.25
C TYR A 222 54.37 -11.43 52.67
N ALA A 223 53.51 -12.32 53.19
CA ALA A 223 53.62 -12.90 54.51
C ALA A 223 54.93 -13.66 54.69
N GLY A 224 55.34 -14.45 53.69
CA GLY A 224 56.61 -15.19 53.73
C GLY A 224 57.84 -14.26 53.84
N VAL A 225 57.86 -13.17 53.09
CA VAL A 225 58.95 -12.15 53.14
C VAL A 225 58.97 -11.48 54.50
N VAL A 226 57.83 -11.07 55.05
CA VAL A 226 57.77 -10.44 56.39
C VAL A 226 58.24 -11.41 57.48
N PHE A 227 57.84 -12.66 57.45
CA PHE A 227 58.28 -13.68 58.39
C PHE A 227 59.83 -13.93 58.28
N ALA A 228 60.36 -13.97 57.09
CA ALA A 228 61.82 -14.15 56.90
C ALA A 228 62.62 -12.97 57.46
N VAL A 229 62.14 -11.75 57.24
CA VAL A 229 62.80 -10.53 57.79
C VAL A 229 62.74 -10.53 59.32
N VAL A 230 61.59 -10.80 59.91
CA VAL A 230 61.41 -10.89 61.35
C VAL A 230 62.29 -11.97 61.99
N ALA A 231 62.35 -13.15 61.37
CA ALA A 231 63.18 -14.24 61.82
C ALA A 231 64.70 -13.92 61.79
N TYR A 232 65.10 -13.24 60.71
CA TYR A 232 66.48 -12.74 60.55
C TYR A 232 66.84 -11.74 61.65
N PHE A 233 66.06 -10.74 61.92
CA PHE A 233 66.36 -9.80 62.97
C PHE A 233 66.29 -10.40 64.36
N TYR A 234 65.40 -11.37 64.57
CA TYR A 234 65.32 -12.13 65.85
C TYR A 234 66.59 -12.98 66.08
N ALA A 235 67.07 -13.69 65.06
CA ALA A 235 68.31 -14.47 65.16
C ALA A 235 69.55 -13.56 65.40
N ARG A 236 69.63 -12.45 64.66
CA ARG A 236 70.70 -11.45 64.81
C ARG A 236 70.73 -10.83 66.20
N THR A 237 69.59 -10.52 66.75
CA THR A 237 69.50 -9.99 68.12
C THR A 237 69.94 -10.98 69.20
N ARG A 238 69.69 -12.23 68.94
CA ARG A 238 70.16 -13.33 69.86
C ARG A 238 71.70 -13.47 69.78
N GLU A 239 72.31 -13.39 68.67
CA GLU A 239 73.78 -13.38 68.50
C GLU A 239 74.43 -12.25 69.23
N ILE A 240 73.93 -11.04 69.01
CA ILE A 240 74.45 -9.84 69.68
C ILE A 240 74.35 -9.98 71.22
N LYS A 241 73.24 -10.54 71.74
CA LYS A 241 73.09 -10.80 73.17
C LYS A 241 74.04 -11.85 73.71
N LYS A 242 74.59 -12.72 72.90
CA LYS A 242 75.62 -13.73 73.30
C LYS A 242 77.02 -13.16 73.33
N GLU A 243 77.33 -12.17 72.49
CA GLU A 243 78.63 -11.47 72.42
C GLU A 243 78.85 -10.45 73.54
N VAL A 244 77.77 -9.96 74.15
CA VAL A 244 77.79 -8.92 75.20
C VAL A 244 77.74 -9.54 76.64
N ARG A 245 77.83 -10.82 76.74
CA ARG A 245 77.90 -11.52 78.00
C ARG A 245 79.25 -12.30 78.14
#